data_1daa8375b0497130f2331c1cc1d912da
#
_entry.id   1daa8375b0497130f2331c1cc1d912da
#
_cell.length_a   1.000
_cell.length_b   1.000
_cell.length_c   1.000
_cell.angle_alpha   90.00
_cell.angle_beta   90.00
_cell.angle_gamma   90.00
#
_symmetry.space_group_name_H-M   'P 1'
#
loop_
_entity.id
_entity.type
_entity.pdbx_description
1 polymer ?
#
loop_
_entity_poly.entity_id
_entity_poly.type
_entity_poly.pdbx_seq_one_letter_code
_entity_poly.pdbx_strand_id
1 'polypeptide(L)'
;MLILIGKKDIQVDWRADGGPLQNSTAKNGNATFAFPDNADHVLKYEPRPREKLVAAQVGAYYNAEGRVLDSDALSVITNWLVER
;
A
#
# COMPACT_ATOMS: atom_id res chain seq x y z
N MET A 1 8.93 11.83 5.59
CA MET A 1 8.47 11.17 4.35
C MET A 1 7.64 9.95 4.72
N LEU A 2 6.51 9.79 4.09
CA LEU A 2 5.66 8.60 4.27
C LEU A 2 5.83 7.67 3.06
N ILE A 3 6.12 6.41 3.32
CA ILE A 3 6.18 5.35 2.30
C ILE A 3 5.06 4.36 2.61
N LEU A 4 4.14 4.20 1.68
CA LEU A 4 2.92 3.44 1.87
C LEU A 4 2.77 2.43 0.73
N ILE A 5 2.80 1.15 1.06
CA ILE A 5 2.67 0.06 0.10
C ILE A 5 1.63 -0.93 0.63
N GLY A 6 0.55 -1.12 -0.11
CA GLY A 6 -0.48 -2.08 0.26
C GLY A 6 0.04 -3.51 0.15
N LYS A 7 -0.33 -4.36 1.09
CA LYS A 7 0.10 -5.77 1.05
C LYS A 7 -0.51 -6.55 -0.10
N LYS A 8 -1.58 -6.03 -0.70
CA LYS A 8 -2.23 -6.63 -1.87
C LYS A 8 -1.80 -5.97 -3.18
N ASP A 9 -0.79 -5.10 -3.12
CA ASP A 9 -0.15 -4.56 -4.30
C ASP A 9 0.70 -5.66 -4.94
N ILE A 10 0.33 -6.07 -6.16
CA ILE A 10 1.06 -7.11 -6.89
C ILE A 10 2.04 -6.53 -7.90
N GLN A 11 2.05 -5.21 -8.07
CA GLN A 11 3.01 -4.52 -8.95
C GLN A 11 4.26 -4.13 -8.17
N VAL A 12 4.11 -3.80 -6.89
CA VAL A 12 5.22 -3.52 -5.98
C VAL A 12 5.08 -4.47 -4.80
N ASP A 13 6.09 -5.27 -4.53
CA ASP A 13 6.06 -6.21 -3.42
C ASP A 13 6.49 -5.51 -2.14
N TRP A 14 5.60 -5.42 -1.16
CA TRP A 14 5.88 -4.68 0.08
C TRP A 14 7.07 -5.28 0.86
N ARG A 15 7.34 -6.58 0.73
CA ARG A 15 8.49 -7.22 1.37
C ARG A 15 9.77 -7.06 0.55
N ALA A 16 9.69 -7.39 -0.75
CA ALA A 16 10.88 -7.38 -1.61
C ALA A 16 11.36 -5.96 -1.92
N ASP A 17 10.41 -5.02 -2.08
CA ASP A 17 10.73 -3.63 -2.45
C ASP A 17 10.75 -2.71 -1.24
N GLY A 18 9.78 -2.88 -0.32
CA GLY A 18 9.67 -2.02 0.86
C GLY A 18 10.65 -2.37 1.97
N GLY A 19 10.94 -3.66 2.16
CA GLY A 19 11.83 -4.12 3.22
C GLY A 19 13.25 -3.56 3.11
N PRO A 20 13.94 -3.72 1.95
CA PRO A 20 15.27 -3.14 1.77
C PRO A 20 15.29 -1.63 1.90
N LEU A 21 14.27 -0.95 1.37
CA LEU A 21 14.16 0.49 1.50
C LEU A 21 13.99 0.92 2.95
N GLN A 22 13.17 0.20 3.71
CA GLN A 22 12.99 0.43 5.14
C GLN A 22 14.32 0.26 5.89
N ASN A 23 15.06 -0.79 5.59
CA ASN A 23 16.35 -1.04 6.22
C ASN A 23 17.37 0.05 5.89
N SER A 24 17.42 0.51 4.64
CA SER A 24 18.39 1.52 4.24
C SER A 24 18.10 2.90 4.83
N THR A 25 16.85 3.21 5.18
CA THR A 25 16.45 4.50 5.76
C THR A 25 16.30 4.46 7.28
N ALA A 26 16.45 3.29 7.91
CA ALA A 26 16.21 3.13 9.35
C ALA A 26 17.11 4.05 10.19
N LYS A 27 18.33 4.31 9.75
CA LYS A 27 19.28 5.14 10.48
C LYS A 27 18.97 6.63 10.40
N ASN A 28 18.22 7.06 9.40
CA ASN A 28 17.95 8.47 9.18
C ASN A 28 16.75 9.01 9.96
N GLY A 29 15.82 8.14 10.33
CA GLY A 29 14.63 8.53 11.07
C GLY A 29 13.65 9.40 10.30
N ASN A 30 13.89 9.64 9.02
CA ASN A 30 13.09 10.58 8.21
C ASN A 30 11.98 9.92 7.41
N ALA A 31 11.85 8.60 7.48
CA ALA A 31 10.86 7.86 6.73
C ALA A 31 9.92 7.10 7.67
N THR A 32 8.63 7.20 7.39
CA THR A 32 7.60 6.42 8.04
C THR A 32 7.08 5.40 7.03
N PHE A 33 7.01 4.15 7.44
CA PHE A 33 6.54 3.07 6.58
C PHE A 33 5.22 2.52 7.09
N ALA A 34 4.31 2.22 6.18
CA ALA A 34 3.05 1.56 6.51
C ALA A 34 2.69 0.58 5.39
N PHE A 35 2.17 -0.58 5.79
CA PHE A 35 1.81 -1.65 4.86
C PHE A 35 0.38 -2.11 5.17
N PRO A 36 -0.65 -1.37 4.71
CA PRO A 36 -2.05 -1.74 4.97
C PRO A 36 -2.35 -3.14 4.41
N ASP A 37 -3.01 -3.97 5.21
CA ASP A 37 -3.21 -5.38 4.90
C ASP A 37 -4.06 -5.62 3.65
N ASN A 38 -5.03 -4.76 3.38
CA ASN A 38 -6.03 -4.97 2.33
C ASN A 38 -5.99 -3.93 1.22
N ALA A 39 -4.96 -3.10 1.16
CA ALA A 39 -4.83 -2.09 0.11
C ALA A 39 -4.09 -2.66 -1.10
N ASP A 40 -4.55 -2.30 -2.31
CA ASP A 40 -3.89 -2.66 -3.56
C ASP A 40 -2.90 -1.56 -4.00
N HIS A 41 -2.42 -1.65 -5.26
CA HIS A 41 -1.43 -0.71 -5.80
C HIS A 41 -1.91 0.75 -5.79
N VAL A 42 -3.21 1.00 -5.94
CA VAL A 42 -3.79 2.35 -5.92
C VAL A 42 -4.45 2.67 -4.58
N LEU A 43 -4.13 1.92 -3.53
CA LEU A 43 -4.59 2.10 -2.16
C LEU A 43 -6.10 1.91 -1.99
N LYS A 44 -6.73 1.16 -2.87
CA LYS A 44 -8.13 0.80 -2.75
C LYS A 44 -8.27 -0.53 -2.02
N TYR A 45 -9.41 -0.70 -1.36
CA TYR A 45 -9.72 -1.92 -0.63
C TYR A 45 -9.83 -3.11 -1.59
N GLU A 46 -9.06 -4.16 -1.32
CA GLU A 46 -9.06 -5.40 -2.11
C GLU A 46 -9.41 -6.58 -1.19
N PRO A 47 -10.62 -7.12 -1.28
CA PRO A 47 -11.03 -8.23 -0.40
C PRO A 47 -10.42 -9.58 -0.79
N ARG A 48 -9.93 -9.74 -2.03
CA ARG A 48 -9.39 -11.02 -2.49
C ARG A 48 -8.00 -11.27 -1.92
N PRO A 49 -7.62 -12.55 -1.65
CA PRO A 49 -6.26 -12.86 -1.23
C PRO A 49 -5.25 -12.48 -2.32
N ARG A 50 -4.07 -12.05 -1.88
CA ARG A 50 -3.03 -11.60 -2.82
C ARG A 50 -2.68 -12.65 -3.86
N GLU A 51 -2.63 -13.92 -3.49
CA GLU A 51 -2.29 -15.03 -4.39
C GLU A 51 -3.32 -15.28 -5.49
N LYS A 52 -4.52 -14.71 -5.37
CA LYS A 52 -5.55 -14.78 -6.40
C LYS A 52 -5.56 -13.58 -7.33
N LEU A 53 -4.70 -12.59 -7.10
CA LEU A 53 -4.61 -11.42 -7.94
C LEU A 53 -3.66 -11.69 -9.10
N VAL A 54 -4.11 -11.36 -10.32
CA VAL A 54 -3.35 -11.60 -11.56
C VAL A 54 -2.97 -10.26 -12.16
N ALA A 55 -1.67 -10.03 -12.37
CA ALA A 55 -1.15 -8.76 -12.86
C ALA A 55 -1.81 -8.30 -14.17
N ALA A 56 -2.09 -9.22 -15.08
CA ALA A 56 -2.72 -8.90 -16.36
C ALA A 56 -4.17 -8.40 -16.22
N GLN A 57 -4.82 -8.68 -15.09
CA GLN A 57 -6.23 -8.36 -14.87
C GLN A 57 -6.43 -7.23 -13.87
N VAL A 58 -5.53 -7.07 -12.94
CA VAL A 58 -5.70 -6.18 -11.78
C VAL A 58 -5.84 -4.71 -12.21
N GLY A 59 -5.08 -4.29 -13.22
CA GLY A 59 -5.13 -2.91 -13.71
C GLY A 59 -6.52 -2.50 -14.18
N ALA A 60 -7.28 -3.42 -14.78
CA ALA A 60 -8.64 -3.16 -15.24
C ALA A 60 -9.62 -2.94 -14.08
N TYR A 61 -9.30 -3.44 -12.88
CA TYR A 61 -10.16 -3.33 -11.71
C TYR A 61 -9.85 -2.13 -10.82
N TYR A 62 -8.73 -1.45 -11.00
CA TYR A 62 -8.35 -0.34 -10.13
C TYR A 62 -9.40 0.76 -10.10
N ASN A 63 -10.02 1.02 -11.23
CA ASN A 63 -11.07 2.05 -11.36
C ASN A 63 -12.45 1.46 -11.57
N ALA A 64 -12.66 0.19 -11.27
CA ALA A 64 -13.95 -0.45 -11.40
C ALA A 64 -14.98 0.23 -10.50
N GLU A 65 -16.23 0.29 -10.98
CA GLU A 65 -17.33 0.89 -10.23
C GLU A 65 -17.51 0.19 -8.88
N GLY A 66 -17.76 0.98 -7.84
CA GLY A 66 -17.96 0.46 -6.49
C GLY A 66 -16.70 0.25 -5.69
N ARG A 67 -15.52 0.39 -6.28
CA ARG A 67 -14.27 0.27 -5.55
C ARG A 67 -13.97 1.55 -4.77
N VAL A 68 -13.54 1.39 -3.53
CA VAL A 68 -13.30 2.51 -2.61
C VAL A 68 -11.88 2.44 -2.07
N LEU A 69 -11.38 3.58 -1.61
CA LEU A 69 -10.08 3.64 -0.93
C LEU A 69 -10.12 2.77 0.32
N ASP A 70 -9.00 2.09 0.59
CA ASP A 70 -8.86 1.29 1.80
C ASP A 70 -8.86 2.21 3.02
N SER A 71 -9.70 1.91 4.01
CA SER A 71 -9.84 2.76 5.18
C SER A 71 -8.58 2.85 6.02
N ASP A 72 -7.81 1.76 6.11
CA ASP A 72 -6.56 1.76 6.85
C ASP A 72 -5.51 2.64 6.15
N ALA A 73 -5.40 2.53 4.82
CA ALA A 73 -4.50 3.38 4.04
C ALA A 73 -4.87 4.86 4.21
N LEU A 74 -6.16 5.17 4.13
CA LEU A 74 -6.64 6.54 4.29
C LEU A 74 -6.33 7.08 5.69
N SER A 75 -6.51 6.26 6.73
CA SER A 75 -6.21 6.64 8.11
C SER A 75 -4.72 6.92 8.29
N VAL A 76 -3.87 6.10 7.72
CA VAL A 76 -2.41 6.31 7.78
C VAL A 76 -2.03 7.65 7.17
N ILE A 77 -2.55 7.95 5.98
CA ILE A 77 -2.26 9.22 5.28
C ILE A 77 -2.75 10.41 6.12
N THR A 78 -4.00 10.35 6.58
CA THR A 78 -4.61 11.43 7.35
C THR A 78 -3.85 11.70 8.64
N ASN A 79 -3.53 10.64 9.39
CA ASN A 79 -2.81 10.77 10.65
C ASN A 79 -1.41 11.34 10.44
N TRP A 80 -0.73 10.89 9.38
CA TRP A 80 0.60 11.38 9.07
C TRP A 80 0.58 12.88 8.74
N LEU A 81 -0.42 13.33 7.99
CA LEU A 81 -0.57 14.76 7.64
C LEU A 81 -0.88 15.62 8.87
N VAL A 82 -1.69 15.11 9.80
CA VAL A 82 -2.09 15.85 11.01
C VAL A 82 -0.94 15.94 12.01
N GLU A 83 -0.12 14.90 12.12
CA GLU A 83 0.97 14.82 13.10
C GLU A 83 2.24 15.55 12.67
N ARG A 84 2.29 16.10 11.50
CA ARG A 84 3.46 16.81 10.98
C ARG A 84 3.62 18.18 11.58
#